data_9e87a0b4b89f7dcc665bb0a315419685
#
_entry.id   9e87a0b4b89f7dcc665bb0a315419685
#
_cell.length_a   1.000
_cell.length_b   1.000
_cell.length_c   1.000
_cell.angle_alpha   90.00
_cell.angle_beta   90.00
_cell.angle_gamma   90.00
#
_symmetry.space_group_name_H-M   'P 1'
#
loop_
_entity.id
_entity.type
_entity.pdbx_description
1 polymer ?
#
loop_
_entity_poly.entity_id
_entity_poly.type
_entity_poly.pdbx_seq_one_letter_code
_entity_poly.pdbx_strand_id
1 'polypeptide(L)'
;MIETVTWKLGGTGSYTSASNGLASHWYGYERGTTVYSGRPTTWQGKIALMYPSDYGYATSGGSTKNREACLAKELYNWSSSSFSDCKNNDWIFNSTIQWTLTPYSSGSNSVFSVYDAGYVLSNSYANPSRGVRPSVYLTSNVSISGGDGTMNNPYILKA
;
A
#
# COMPACT_ATOMS: atom_id res chain seq x y z
N MET A 1 3.72 21.98 -7.95
CA MET A 1 2.59 21.19 -7.46
C MET A 1 3.00 19.78 -6.98
N ILE A 2 3.79 19.02 -7.72
CA ILE A 2 4.31 17.69 -7.30
C ILE A 2 5.78 17.82 -6.94
N GLU A 3 6.14 17.40 -5.72
CA GLU A 3 7.50 17.48 -5.21
C GLU A 3 8.38 16.31 -5.69
N THR A 4 9.68 16.55 -5.79
CA THR A 4 10.69 15.50 -5.83
C THR A 4 11.07 15.17 -4.39
N VAL A 5 10.81 13.93 -3.99
CA VAL A 5 11.05 13.47 -2.61
C VAL A 5 11.90 12.21 -2.58
N THR A 6 12.43 11.91 -1.39
CA THR A 6 13.12 10.64 -1.13
C THR A 6 12.12 9.60 -0.67
N TRP A 7 11.77 8.70 -1.57
CA TRP A 7 10.94 7.53 -1.27
C TRP A 7 11.73 6.49 -0.50
N LYS A 8 11.10 5.87 0.48
CA LYS A 8 11.70 4.79 1.26
C LYS A 8 11.44 3.45 0.58
N LEU A 9 12.45 2.59 0.56
CA LEU A 9 12.42 1.27 -0.08
C LEU A 9 12.67 0.13 0.90
N GLY A 10 12.41 0.35 2.17
CA GLY A 10 12.46 -0.72 3.17
C GLY A 10 11.40 -1.78 2.91
N GLY A 11 11.63 -2.99 3.40
CA GLY A 11 10.73 -4.12 3.27
C GLY A 11 10.86 -5.12 4.40
N THR A 12 10.30 -6.29 4.21
CA THR A 12 10.35 -7.40 5.18
C THR A 12 10.39 -8.74 4.48
N GLY A 13 10.86 -9.77 5.17
CA GLY A 13 10.74 -11.17 4.79
C GLY A 13 9.66 -11.93 5.58
N SER A 14 9.02 -11.27 6.56
CA SER A 14 8.04 -11.90 7.47
C SER A 14 6.83 -10.97 7.66
N TYR A 15 5.63 -11.43 7.30
CA TYR A 15 4.44 -10.57 7.22
C TYR A 15 3.09 -11.30 7.38
N THR A 16 3.12 -12.57 7.72
CA THR A 16 1.91 -13.42 7.66
C THR A 16 1.23 -13.67 9.01
N SER A 17 1.77 -13.10 10.09
CA SER A 17 1.22 -13.26 11.44
C SER A 17 0.78 -11.93 12.05
N ALA A 18 -0.03 -11.98 13.09
CA ALA A 18 -0.48 -10.79 13.83
C ALA A 18 0.67 -9.97 14.45
N SER A 19 1.83 -10.60 14.68
CA SER A 19 3.02 -9.92 15.20
C SER A 19 3.81 -9.14 14.12
N ASN A 20 3.52 -9.35 12.84
CA ASN A 20 4.34 -8.80 11.76
C ASN A 20 3.59 -8.41 10.47
N GLY A 21 2.27 -8.61 10.38
CA GLY A 21 1.49 -8.44 9.14
C GLY A 21 0.44 -7.33 9.18
N LEU A 22 0.31 -6.57 10.29
CA LEU A 22 -0.66 -5.47 10.39
C LEU A 22 -0.22 -4.25 9.56
N ALA A 23 -1.17 -3.41 9.17
CA ALA A 23 -0.88 -2.16 8.44
C ALA A 23 0.18 -1.29 9.13
N SER A 24 0.17 -1.23 10.47
CA SER A 24 1.16 -0.50 11.26
C SER A 24 2.57 -1.11 11.18
N HIS A 25 2.69 -2.43 11.09
CA HIS A 25 3.97 -3.10 10.89
C HIS A 25 4.53 -2.78 9.49
N TRP A 26 3.67 -2.84 8.47
CA TRP A 26 4.02 -2.45 7.10
C TRP A 26 4.57 -1.02 7.03
N TYR A 27 3.90 -0.07 7.67
CA TYR A 27 4.37 1.32 7.74
C TYR A 27 5.78 1.43 8.31
N GLY A 28 6.11 0.62 9.33
CA GLY A 28 7.45 0.56 9.92
C GLY A 28 8.49 -0.06 8.97
N TYR A 29 8.16 -1.18 8.32
CA TYR A 29 9.07 -1.85 7.38
C TYR A 29 9.45 -0.98 6.20
N GLU A 30 8.46 -0.34 5.58
CA GLU A 30 8.62 0.53 4.42
C GLU A 30 9.60 1.68 4.69
N ARG A 31 9.61 2.19 5.90
CA ARG A 31 10.46 3.30 6.37
C ARG A 31 11.78 2.84 7.01
N GLY A 32 11.93 1.55 7.19
CA GLY A 32 13.15 0.92 7.66
C GLY A 32 14.24 0.82 6.59
N THR A 33 15.30 0.11 6.93
CA THR A 33 16.46 -0.11 6.04
C THR A 33 16.64 -1.57 5.65
N THR A 34 15.72 -2.45 6.03
CA THR A 34 15.78 -3.87 5.69
C THR A 34 15.42 -4.05 4.21
N VAL A 35 16.39 -4.52 3.43
CA VAL A 35 16.25 -4.80 1.99
C VAL A 35 17.02 -6.07 1.65
N TYR A 36 16.77 -6.64 0.46
CA TYR A 36 17.66 -7.68 -0.06
C TYR A 36 19.07 -7.12 -0.26
N SER A 37 20.07 -7.94 0.02
CA SER A 37 21.49 -7.52 -0.02
C SER A 37 21.84 -6.82 -1.34
N GLY A 38 22.49 -5.65 -1.23
CA GLY A 38 22.93 -4.82 -2.36
C GLY A 38 21.81 -3.97 -2.99
N ARG A 39 20.59 -3.99 -2.47
CA ARG A 39 19.50 -3.11 -2.97
C ARG A 39 19.50 -1.77 -2.23
N PRO A 40 19.11 -0.67 -2.91
CA PRO A 40 19.01 0.63 -2.27
C PRO A 40 17.86 0.64 -1.25
N THR A 41 17.99 1.46 -0.22
CA THR A 41 16.97 1.70 0.81
C THR A 41 16.12 2.93 0.52
N THR A 42 16.48 3.69 -0.49
CA THR A 42 15.78 4.91 -0.90
C THR A 42 15.88 5.13 -2.41
N TRP A 43 14.94 5.91 -2.93
CA TRP A 43 14.95 6.40 -4.30
C TRP A 43 14.43 7.85 -4.34
N GLN A 44 14.91 8.67 -5.26
CA GLN A 44 14.43 10.04 -5.44
C GLN A 44 13.58 10.14 -6.72
N GLY A 45 12.41 10.73 -6.58
CA GLY A 45 11.51 10.92 -7.72
C GLY A 45 10.23 11.64 -7.34
N LYS A 46 9.46 12.04 -8.36
CA LYS A 46 8.20 12.75 -8.19
C LYS A 46 7.02 11.81 -7.99
N ILE A 47 7.07 10.63 -8.62
CA ILE A 47 5.95 9.68 -8.66
C ILE A 47 6.49 8.31 -8.29
N ALA A 48 5.88 7.65 -7.32
CA ALA A 48 6.17 6.27 -6.97
C ALA A 48 4.90 5.42 -6.99
N LEU A 49 4.97 4.20 -6.48
CA LEU A 49 3.81 3.34 -6.27
C LEU A 49 3.31 3.49 -4.83
N MET A 50 2.06 3.10 -4.58
CA MET A 50 1.53 2.97 -3.22
C MET A 50 2.36 1.98 -2.39
N TYR A 51 2.31 2.13 -1.10
CA TYR A 51 2.83 1.15 -0.15
C TYR A 51 1.74 0.15 0.29
N PRO A 52 2.10 -1.05 0.78
CA PRO A 52 1.16 -1.94 1.47
C PRO A 52 0.43 -1.27 2.63
N SER A 53 1.10 -0.38 3.38
CA SER A 53 0.45 0.36 4.46
C SER A 53 -0.62 1.32 3.95
N ASP A 54 -0.41 1.96 2.79
CA ASP A 54 -1.42 2.84 2.18
C ASP A 54 -2.70 2.05 1.91
N TYR A 55 -2.56 0.84 1.34
CA TYR A 55 -3.67 -0.09 1.14
C TYR A 55 -4.34 -0.44 2.47
N GLY A 56 -3.59 -0.88 3.47
CA GLY A 56 -4.16 -1.24 4.77
C GLY A 56 -4.93 -0.11 5.45
N TYR A 57 -4.43 1.12 5.36
CA TYR A 57 -5.07 2.29 5.98
C TYR A 57 -6.23 2.88 5.15
N ALA A 58 -6.38 2.51 3.89
CA ALA A 58 -7.43 3.02 3.01
C ALA A 58 -8.82 2.44 3.32
N THR A 59 -8.90 1.32 4.05
CA THR A 59 -10.19 0.72 4.41
C THR A 59 -10.99 1.58 5.38
N SER A 60 -12.29 1.66 5.16
CA SER A 60 -13.27 2.17 6.14
C SER A 60 -13.86 1.08 7.04
N GLY A 61 -13.51 -0.18 6.79
CA GLY A 61 -14.21 -1.33 7.37
C GLY A 61 -15.47 -1.65 6.57
N GLY A 62 -16.58 -1.96 7.24
CA GLY A 62 -17.85 -2.28 6.57
C GLY A 62 -18.97 -2.55 7.57
N SER A 63 -20.02 -3.25 7.14
CA SER A 63 -21.19 -3.54 7.97
C SER A 63 -20.91 -4.55 9.09
N THR A 64 -19.99 -5.50 8.90
CA THR A 64 -19.66 -6.57 9.85
C THR A 64 -18.31 -6.37 10.54
N LYS A 65 -17.44 -5.50 10.00
CA LYS A 65 -16.14 -5.13 10.57
C LYS A 65 -15.98 -3.61 10.55
N ASN A 66 -15.62 -3.05 11.67
CA ASN A 66 -15.21 -1.65 11.72
C ASN A 66 -13.74 -1.49 11.26
N ARG A 67 -13.32 -0.26 11.03
CA ARG A 67 -11.95 0.06 10.59
C ARG A 67 -10.89 -0.46 11.57
N GLU A 68 -11.13 -0.35 12.87
CA GLU A 68 -10.22 -0.79 13.93
C GLU A 68 -9.99 -2.31 13.85
N ALA A 69 -11.07 -3.10 13.72
CA ALA A 69 -10.97 -4.55 13.55
C ALA A 69 -10.21 -4.94 12.28
N CYS A 70 -10.35 -4.17 11.18
CA CYS A 70 -9.57 -4.38 9.98
C CYS A 70 -8.08 -4.07 10.20
N LEU A 71 -7.75 -2.97 10.86
CA LEU A 71 -6.36 -2.61 11.16
C LEU A 71 -5.67 -3.57 12.14
N ALA A 72 -6.44 -4.29 12.96
CA ALA A 72 -5.96 -5.33 13.84
C ALA A 72 -5.77 -6.70 13.14
N LYS A 73 -6.02 -6.78 11.81
CA LYS A 73 -5.86 -8.01 11.03
C LYS A 73 -4.73 -7.87 10.02
N GLU A 74 -3.98 -8.94 9.85
CA GLU A 74 -2.87 -8.99 8.90
C GLU A 74 -3.37 -8.79 7.46
N LEU A 75 -2.71 -7.96 6.68
CA LEU A 75 -3.06 -7.70 5.28
C LEU A 75 -3.00 -8.98 4.42
N TYR A 76 -2.19 -9.95 4.81
CA TYR A 76 -2.11 -11.27 4.17
C TYR A 76 -3.43 -12.05 4.28
N ASN A 77 -4.21 -11.83 5.32
CA ASN A 77 -5.45 -12.56 5.63
C ASN A 77 -6.74 -11.81 5.23
N TRP A 78 -6.65 -10.67 4.56
CA TRP A 78 -7.83 -9.90 4.16
C TRP A 78 -8.68 -10.58 3.08
N SER A 79 -8.17 -11.59 2.39
CA SER A 79 -8.94 -12.41 1.44
C SER A 79 -9.94 -13.36 2.11
N SER A 80 -9.80 -13.62 3.42
CA SER A 80 -10.72 -14.51 4.12
C SER A 80 -12.15 -13.95 4.17
N SER A 81 -13.15 -14.83 4.13
CA SER A 81 -14.56 -14.43 4.20
C SER A 81 -14.89 -13.60 5.44
N SER A 82 -14.23 -13.86 6.57
CA SER A 82 -14.41 -13.13 7.82
C SER A 82 -13.91 -11.68 7.77
N PHE A 83 -13.07 -11.31 6.78
CA PHE A 83 -12.48 -9.99 6.62
C PHE A 83 -12.73 -9.36 5.23
N SER A 84 -13.65 -9.92 4.45
CA SER A 84 -14.00 -9.37 3.12
C SER A 84 -14.47 -7.91 3.16
N ASP A 85 -15.11 -7.48 4.24
CA ASP A 85 -15.50 -6.08 4.42
C ASP A 85 -14.30 -5.14 4.38
N CYS A 86 -13.15 -5.54 4.92
CA CYS A 86 -11.96 -4.70 4.97
C CYS A 86 -11.50 -4.30 3.56
N LYS A 87 -11.39 -5.29 2.65
CA LYS A 87 -11.02 -5.04 1.25
C LYS A 87 -12.13 -4.42 0.44
N ASN A 88 -13.39 -4.85 0.64
CA ASN A 88 -14.53 -4.40 -0.16
C ASN A 88 -14.90 -2.92 0.11
N ASN A 89 -14.51 -2.41 1.28
CA ASN A 89 -14.67 -1.01 1.66
C ASN A 89 -13.33 -0.25 1.68
N ASP A 90 -12.35 -0.75 0.94
CA ASP A 90 -11.06 -0.11 0.71
C ASP A 90 -11.10 0.63 -0.63
N TRP A 91 -10.91 1.95 -0.61
CA TRP A 91 -11.01 2.77 -1.82
C TRP A 91 -9.86 2.55 -2.82
N ILE A 92 -8.77 1.91 -2.40
CA ILE A 92 -7.65 1.54 -3.27
C ILE A 92 -7.92 0.21 -3.98
N PHE A 93 -8.69 -0.70 -3.37
CA PHE A 93 -8.95 -2.03 -3.91
C PHE A 93 -9.82 -1.98 -5.17
N ASN A 94 -9.42 -2.70 -6.22
CA ASN A 94 -10.14 -2.74 -7.50
C ASN A 94 -10.19 -4.14 -8.14
N SER A 95 -10.02 -5.19 -7.35
CA SER A 95 -10.04 -6.60 -7.81
C SER A 95 -9.04 -6.93 -8.92
N THR A 96 -7.96 -6.17 -9.04
CA THR A 96 -6.82 -6.49 -9.91
C THR A 96 -5.54 -6.59 -9.09
N ILE A 97 -4.57 -7.36 -9.59
CA ILE A 97 -3.27 -7.42 -8.92
C ILE A 97 -2.52 -6.12 -9.22
N GLN A 98 -2.06 -5.44 -8.15
CA GLN A 98 -1.39 -4.15 -8.22
C GLN A 98 -0.03 -4.21 -7.55
N TRP A 99 0.96 -3.62 -8.21
CA TRP A 99 2.29 -3.45 -7.63
C TRP A 99 2.28 -2.47 -6.45
N THR A 100 3.12 -2.76 -5.45
CA THR A 100 3.49 -1.80 -4.41
C THR A 100 4.94 -1.38 -4.54
N LEU A 101 5.34 -0.33 -3.83
CA LEU A 101 6.73 0.15 -3.82
C LEU A 101 7.66 -0.75 -2.99
N THR A 102 7.12 -1.59 -2.14
CA THR A 102 7.86 -2.32 -1.10
C THR A 102 8.51 -3.59 -1.64
N PRO A 103 9.84 -3.73 -1.57
CA PRO A 103 10.54 -4.95 -1.98
C PRO A 103 10.40 -6.06 -0.93
N TYR A 104 10.49 -7.30 -1.38
CA TYR A 104 10.63 -8.46 -0.50
C TYR A 104 12.11 -8.61 -0.09
N SER A 105 12.41 -8.49 1.20
CA SER A 105 13.79 -8.48 1.67
C SER A 105 14.50 -9.84 1.64
N SER A 106 13.77 -10.94 1.45
CA SER A 106 14.33 -12.29 1.35
C SER A 106 14.46 -12.79 -0.09
N GLY A 107 14.21 -11.94 -1.09
CA GLY A 107 14.28 -12.32 -2.52
C GLY A 107 14.78 -11.18 -3.40
N SER A 108 15.71 -11.50 -4.32
CA SER A 108 16.38 -10.52 -5.17
C SER A 108 15.48 -9.91 -6.27
N ASN A 109 14.39 -10.56 -6.64
CA ASN A 109 13.54 -10.24 -7.76
C ASN A 109 12.04 -10.17 -7.42
N SER A 110 11.71 -10.17 -6.13
CA SER A 110 10.33 -10.17 -5.64
C SER A 110 9.99 -8.85 -4.97
N VAL A 111 8.74 -8.42 -5.19
CA VAL A 111 8.13 -7.26 -4.56
C VAL A 111 6.76 -7.65 -4.01
N PHE A 112 6.24 -6.85 -3.10
CA PHE A 112 4.88 -7.04 -2.61
C PHE A 112 3.86 -6.51 -3.60
N SER A 113 2.70 -7.16 -3.63
CA SER A 113 1.55 -6.78 -4.44
C SER A 113 0.27 -6.89 -3.62
N VAL A 114 -0.68 -6.02 -3.88
CA VAL A 114 -2.08 -6.24 -3.50
C VAL A 114 -2.69 -7.16 -4.55
N TYR A 115 -3.18 -8.32 -4.14
CA TYR A 115 -3.78 -9.31 -5.03
C TYR A 115 -5.25 -8.99 -5.33
N ASP A 116 -5.76 -9.58 -6.41
CA ASP A 116 -7.15 -9.48 -6.86
C ASP A 116 -8.16 -9.98 -5.82
N ALA A 117 -7.73 -10.88 -4.93
CA ALA A 117 -8.51 -11.32 -3.77
C ALA A 117 -8.40 -10.40 -2.55
N GLY A 118 -7.62 -9.30 -2.61
CA GLY A 118 -7.53 -8.27 -1.57
C GLY A 118 -6.59 -8.58 -0.42
N TYR A 119 -5.58 -9.37 -0.62
CA TYR A 119 -4.52 -9.61 0.37
C TYR A 119 -3.16 -9.15 -0.17
N VAL A 120 -2.22 -8.90 0.73
CA VAL A 120 -0.84 -8.52 0.37
C VAL A 120 0.05 -9.74 0.38
N LEU A 121 0.79 -9.95 -0.71
CA LEU A 121 1.66 -11.12 -0.90
C LEU A 121 2.99 -10.74 -1.57
N SER A 122 4.07 -11.47 -1.25
CA SER A 122 5.45 -11.21 -1.70
C SER A 122 5.95 -12.08 -2.86
N ASN A 123 5.21 -13.09 -3.32
CA ASN A 123 5.71 -14.02 -4.35
C ASN A 123 5.59 -13.47 -5.78
N SER A 124 5.43 -12.19 -5.91
CA SER A 124 5.32 -11.53 -7.21
C SER A 124 6.70 -11.18 -7.72
N TYR A 125 7.21 -12.00 -8.64
CA TYR A 125 8.37 -11.60 -9.45
C TYR A 125 8.03 -10.30 -10.19
N ALA A 126 8.99 -9.38 -10.24
CA ALA A 126 8.78 -8.05 -10.83
C ALA A 126 8.73 -8.04 -12.37
N ASN A 127 8.54 -9.20 -13.02
CA ASN A 127 8.53 -9.33 -14.48
C ASN A 127 7.13 -9.35 -15.14
N PRO A 128 6.01 -9.76 -14.49
CA PRO A 128 4.70 -9.68 -15.16
C PRO A 128 4.14 -8.27 -15.18
N SER A 129 3.31 -7.98 -16.18
CA SER A 129 2.51 -6.75 -16.21
C SER A 129 1.39 -6.81 -15.18
N ARG A 130 1.25 -5.76 -14.35
CA ARG A 130 0.22 -5.63 -13.32
C ARG A 130 -0.26 -4.19 -13.22
N GLY A 131 -1.35 -3.96 -12.52
CA GLY A 131 -1.85 -2.63 -12.22
C GLY A 131 -0.87 -1.81 -11.39
N VAL A 132 -0.96 -0.49 -11.51
CA VAL A 132 -0.20 0.47 -10.71
C VAL A 132 -1.13 1.51 -10.12
N ARG A 133 -0.81 1.98 -8.91
CA ARG A 133 -1.38 3.15 -8.28
C ARG A 133 -0.28 4.16 -8.05
N PRO A 134 -0.18 5.19 -8.90
CA PRO A 134 0.81 6.25 -8.72
C PRO A 134 0.52 7.03 -7.44
N SER A 135 1.56 7.26 -6.66
CA SER A 135 1.54 8.10 -5.45
C SER A 135 2.46 9.28 -5.62
N VAL A 136 2.07 10.44 -5.11
CA VAL A 136 2.81 11.70 -5.21
C VAL A 136 2.79 12.45 -3.88
N TYR A 137 3.80 13.26 -3.64
CA TYR A 137 3.77 14.30 -2.62
C TYR A 137 3.46 15.65 -3.27
N LEU A 138 2.51 16.35 -2.69
CA LEU A 138 2.12 17.68 -3.14
C LEU A 138 2.98 18.75 -2.43
N THR A 139 3.29 19.83 -3.13
CA THR A 139 3.93 20.99 -2.52
C THR A 139 3.00 21.63 -1.48
N SER A 140 3.56 22.27 -0.47
CA SER A 140 2.81 22.84 0.65
C SER A 140 1.83 23.96 0.26
N ASN A 141 1.97 24.54 -0.95
CA ASN A 141 1.05 25.54 -1.48
C ASN A 141 -0.19 24.96 -2.17
N VAL A 142 -0.30 23.63 -2.30
CA VAL A 142 -1.49 22.99 -2.86
C VAL A 142 -2.59 22.93 -1.82
N SER A 143 -3.78 23.37 -2.19
CA SER A 143 -4.99 23.32 -1.36
C SER A 143 -6.10 22.53 -2.05
N ILE A 144 -7.04 22.02 -1.27
CA ILE A 144 -8.27 21.41 -1.79
C ILE A 144 -9.26 22.54 -2.04
N SER A 145 -9.72 22.70 -3.28
CA SER A 145 -10.70 23.69 -3.69
C SER A 145 -12.11 23.14 -3.89
N GLY A 146 -12.28 21.81 -3.86
CA GLY A 146 -13.57 21.14 -4.01
C GLY A 146 -13.43 19.64 -3.97
N GLY A 147 -14.56 18.95 -4.11
CA GLY A 147 -14.65 17.49 -4.00
C GLY A 147 -14.70 16.99 -2.56
N ASP A 148 -15.09 15.73 -2.39
CA ASP A 148 -15.16 15.05 -1.09
C ASP A 148 -14.24 13.81 -1.01
N GLY A 149 -13.45 13.57 -2.07
CA GLY A 149 -12.50 12.47 -2.17
C GLY A 149 -13.13 11.14 -2.58
N THR A 150 -14.41 11.10 -2.92
CA THR A 150 -15.04 9.90 -3.47
C THR A 150 -14.70 9.71 -4.94
N MET A 151 -14.93 8.50 -5.47
CA MET A 151 -14.71 8.19 -6.89
C MET A 151 -15.53 9.10 -7.82
N ASN A 152 -16.76 9.46 -7.41
CA ASN A 152 -17.69 10.29 -8.20
C ASN A 152 -17.48 11.79 -7.99
N ASN A 153 -16.76 12.18 -6.95
CA ASN A 153 -16.48 13.57 -6.60
C ASN A 153 -15.06 13.69 -6.02
N PRO A 154 -14.01 13.43 -6.84
CA PRO A 154 -12.63 13.47 -6.36
C PRO A 154 -12.21 14.87 -5.91
N TYR A 155 -11.24 14.94 -5.03
CA TYR A 155 -10.69 16.24 -4.61
C TYR A 155 -10.15 17.04 -5.80
N ILE A 156 -10.53 18.30 -5.89
CA ILE A 156 -10.01 19.27 -6.85
C ILE A 156 -8.88 20.04 -6.18
N LEU A 157 -7.68 19.96 -6.77
CA LEU A 157 -6.49 20.60 -6.23
C LEU A 157 -6.24 21.95 -6.90
N LYS A 158 -5.85 22.94 -6.10
CA LYS A 158 -5.44 24.27 -6.53
C LYS A 158 -4.03 24.56 -6.00
N ALA A 159 -3.13 25.03 -6.88
CA ALA A 159 -1.79 25.54 -6.55
C ALA A 159 -1.80 27.04 -6.33
#